data_ce679b5a8678471d50519689a57401f4
#
_entry.id   ce679b5a8678471d50519689a57401f4
#
_cell.length_a   1.000
_cell.length_b   1.000
_cell.length_c   1.000
_cell.angle_alpha   90.00
_cell.angle_beta   90.00
_cell.angle_gamma   90.00
#
_symmetry.space_group_name_H-M   'P 1'
#
loop_
_entity.id
_entity.type
_entity.pdbx_description
1 polymer ?
#
loop_
_entity_poly.entity_id
_entity_poly.type
_entity_poly.pdbx_seq_one_letter_code
_entity_poly.pdbx_strand_id
1 'polypeptide(L)'
;MFELVERANTTNIGVELDASHLFWQQMDPVAVVRHLRELVVHAAAKDVRVNPTAAIQGVLDNRFRRLDQSEPRVNLGGNEWANAWPVDAAWDFVAVGRGHDAQYWAEFLSALYEVDPKMMVNIEHEDTSLGPIEGLELAASVLKEAAQLAGIAIDELPG
;
A
#
# COMPACT_ATOMS: atom_id res chain seq x y z
N MET A 1 18.44 -1.41 3.69
CA MET A 1 18.46 0.03 3.35
C MET A 1 19.60 0.77 4.04
N PHE A 2 19.77 0.71 5.37
CA PHE A 2 20.87 1.41 6.08
C PHE A 2 22.25 1.13 5.48
N GLU A 3 22.60 -0.13 5.27
CA GLU A 3 23.89 -0.51 4.66
C GLU A 3 24.07 0.07 3.25
N LEU A 4 23.00 0.20 2.46
CA LEU A 4 23.04 0.82 1.14
C LEU A 4 23.39 2.32 1.25
N VAL A 5 22.72 3.05 2.14
CA VAL A 5 22.95 4.49 2.36
C VAL A 5 24.38 4.73 2.87
N GLU A 6 24.83 3.91 3.83
CA GLU A 6 26.19 3.97 4.37
C GLU A 6 27.24 3.72 3.29
N ARG A 7 27.09 2.65 2.50
CA ARG A 7 28.03 2.32 1.41
C ARG A 7 28.02 3.34 0.28
N ALA A 8 26.85 3.90 -0.05
CA ALA A 8 26.75 4.93 -1.07
C ALA A 8 27.31 6.29 -0.58
N ASN A 9 27.49 6.46 0.73
CA ASN A 9 27.96 7.69 1.37
C ASN A 9 27.22 8.94 0.85
N THR A 10 25.88 8.86 0.83
CA THR A 10 25.01 9.91 0.29
C THR A 10 23.77 10.10 1.14
N THR A 11 23.27 11.33 1.17
CA THR A 11 21.97 11.69 1.76
C THR A 11 20.85 11.77 0.73
N ASN A 12 21.15 11.46 -0.54
CA ASN A 12 20.19 11.61 -1.65
C ASN A 12 19.42 10.32 -1.95
N ILE A 13 19.46 9.34 -1.06
CA ILE A 13 18.72 8.08 -1.17
C ILE A 13 17.73 8.02 -0.02
N GLY A 14 16.45 7.85 -0.37
CA GLY A 14 15.36 7.62 0.58
C GLY A 14 14.55 6.39 0.21
N VAL A 15 13.56 6.10 1.02
CA VAL A 15 12.60 5.01 0.82
C VAL A 15 11.25 5.62 0.48
N GLU A 16 10.69 5.24 -0.65
CA GLU A 16 9.25 5.25 -0.85
C GLU A 16 8.71 3.96 -0.23
N LEU A 17 7.84 4.10 0.77
CA LEU A 17 7.29 2.97 1.51
C LEU A 17 5.88 2.65 1.02
N ASP A 18 5.75 1.61 0.21
CA ASP A 18 4.47 1.03 -0.16
C ASP A 18 4.08 -0.03 0.88
N ALA A 19 3.02 0.26 1.65
CA ALA A 19 2.54 -0.62 2.71
C ALA A 19 2.13 -2.00 2.18
N SER A 20 1.58 -2.07 0.96
CA SER A 20 1.09 -3.32 0.37
C SER A 20 2.17 -4.37 0.19
N HIS A 21 3.37 -3.93 -0.20
CA HIS A 21 4.51 -4.83 -0.37
C HIS A 21 5.05 -5.42 0.94
N LEU A 22 4.70 -4.82 2.06
CA LEU A 22 5.01 -5.34 3.39
C LEU A 22 3.90 -6.27 3.88
N PHE A 23 2.63 -5.88 3.69
CA PHE A 23 1.49 -6.67 4.14
C PHE A 23 1.47 -8.10 3.58
N TRP A 24 1.63 -8.27 2.26
CA TRP A 24 1.58 -9.63 1.70
C TRP A 24 2.74 -10.50 2.18
N GLN A 25 3.85 -9.92 2.59
CA GLN A 25 4.96 -10.62 3.24
C GLN A 25 4.74 -10.83 4.75
N GLN A 26 3.59 -10.41 5.28
CA GLN A 26 3.24 -10.47 6.70
C GLN A 26 4.22 -9.65 7.58
N MET A 27 4.76 -8.58 7.03
CA MET A 27 5.52 -7.57 7.75
C MET A 27 4.56 -6.48 8.26
N ASP A 28 4.96 -5.79 9.32
CA ASP A 28 4.21 -4.65 9.87
C ASP A 28 4.75 -3.32 9.31
N PRO A 29 4.03 -2.63 8.40
CA PRO A 29 4.41 -1.33 7.87
C PRO A 29 4.66 -0.26 8.94
N VAL A 30 3.87 -0.24 10.01
CA VAL A 30 4.02 0.72 11.11
C VAL A 30 5.38 0.54 11.79
N ALA A 31 5.73 -0.71 12.11
CA ALA A 31 7.03 -1.04 12.68
C ALA A 31 8.18 -0.71 11.73
N VAL A 32 8.00 -0.92 10.42
CA VAL A 32 9.01 -0.60 9.39
C VAL A 32 9.21 0.90 9.28
N VAL A 33 8.16 1.73 9.29
CA VAL A 33 8.29 3.21 9.33
C VAL A 33 9.12 3.63 10.54
N ARG A 34 8.76 3.16 11.73
CA ARG A 34 9.47 3.48 12.97
C ARG A 34 10.92 3.01 12.98
N HIS A 35 11.22 1.93 12.27
CA HIS A 35 12.59 1.41 12.14
C HIS A 35 13.43 2.24 11.16
N LEU A 36 12.86 2.62 10.02
CA LEU A 36 13.57 3.35 8.97
C LEU A 36 13.67 4.85 9.24
N ARG A 37 12.71 5.42 9.96
CA ARG A 37 12.71 6.84 10.36
C ARG A 37 12.91 7.78 9.17
N GLU A 38 13.87 8.70 9.27
CA GLU A 38 14.19 9.75 8.29
C GLU A 38 14.59 9.20 6.91
N LEU A 39 14.79 7.90 6.78
CA LEU A 39 14.97 7.28 5.47
C LEU A 39 13.67 7.17 4.69
N VAL A 40 12.51 7.19 5.35
CA VAL A 40 11.21 7.25 4.67
C VAL A 40 10.97 8.67 4.22
N VAL A 41 10.90 8.90 2.92
CA VAL A 41 10.72 10.22 2.31
C VAL A 41 9.40 10.35 1.57
N HIS A 42 8.71 9.25 1.37
CA HIS A 42 7.40 9.16 0.72
C HIS A 42 6.72 7.87 1.11
N ALA A 43 5.39 7.82 1.07
CA ALA A 43 4.65 6.60 1.32
C ALA A 43 3.47 6.42 0.34
N ALA A 44 3.18 5.18 -0.01
CA ALA A 44 1.99 4.80 -0.76
C ALA A 44 0.99 4.07 0.15
N ALA A 45 -0.23 4.56 0.18
CA ALA A 45 -1.37 3.90 0.79
C ALA A 45 -1.98 2.94 -0.24
N LYS A 46 -1.60 1.70 -0.14
CA LYS A 46 -2.08 0.57 -0.92
C LYS A 46 -2.29 -0.60 0.01
N ASP A 47 -3.42 -1.24 -0.09
CA ASP A 47 -3.83 -2.26 0.86
C ASP A 47 -3.78 -3.68 0.29
N VAL A 48 -3.67 -4.65 1.17
CA VAL A 48 -3.63 -6.07 0.85
C VAL A 48 -4.56 -6.84 1.78
N ARG A 49 -5.32 -7.74 1.22
CA ARG A 49 -6.01 -8.78 1.98
C ARG A 49 -5.22 -10.08 1.87
N VAL A 50 -4.75 -10.60 3.00
CA VAL A 50 -4.17 -11.94 3.08
C VAL A 50 -5.30 -12.96 3.23
N ASN A 51 -5.36 -13.92 2.32
CA ASN A 51 -6.43 -14.91 2.28
C ASN A 51 -6.08 -16.14 3.14
N PRO A 52 -7.08 -16.91 3.63
CA PRO A 52 -6.84 -18.11 4.43
C PRO A 52 -5.97 -19.17 3.74
N THR A 53 -5.97 -19.21 2.42
CA THR A 53 -5.11 -20.09 1.62
C THR A 53 -3.63 -19.85 1.85
N ALA A 54 -3.22 -18.65 2.27
CA ALA A 54 -1.83 -18.34 2.62
C ALA A 54 -1.30 -19.24 3.76
N ALA A 55 -2.15 -19.65 4.69
CA ALA A 55 -1.77 -20.55 5.77
C ALA A 55 -1.40 -21.97 5.28
N ILE A 56 -1.81 -22.35 4.08
CA ILE A 56 -1.60 -23.69 3.50
C ILE A 56 -0.47 -23.64 2.47
N GLN A 57 -0.49 -22.68 1.58
CA GLN A 57 0.42 -22.59 0.43
C GLN A 57 1.52 -21.51 0.59
N GLY A 58 1.47 -20.74 1.67
CA GLY A 58 2.36 -19.60 1.88
C GLY A 58 2.00 -18.40 1.01
N VAL A 59 2.77 -17.34 1.14
CA VAL A 59 2.52 -16.07 0.44
C VAL A 59 3.24 -15.98 -0.91
N LEU A 60 4.21 -16.87 -1.17
CA LEU A 60 4.91 -16.97 -2.46
C LEU A 60 4.11 -17.88 -3.40
N ASP A 61 3.09 -17.31 -4.02
CA ASP A 61 2.23 -18.05 -4.96
C ASP A 61 2.87 -18.10 -6.34
N ASN A 62 3.29 -19.29 -6.77
CA ASN A 62 3.95 -19.50 -8.06
C ASN A 62 3.00 -19.50 -9.27
N ARG A 63 1.69 -19.34 -9.04
CA ARG A 63 0.69 -19.23 -10.10
C ARG A 63 0.67 -17.82 -10.73
N PHE A 64 1.28 -16.84 -10.07
CA PHE A 64 1.56 -15.53 -10.65
C PHE A 64 2.64 -15.65 -11.73
N ARG A 65 2.20 -16.01 -12.92
CA ARG A 65 3.04 -16.12 -14.10
C ARG A 65 2.74 -15.01 -15.10
N ARG A 66 3.66 -14.75 -15.98
CA ARG A 66 3.39 -13.87 -17.11
C ARG A 66 2.28 -14.48 -17.96
N LEU A 67 1.18 -13.76 -18.13
CA LEU A 67 0.04 -14.19 -18.94
C LEU A 67 0.25 -13.83 -20.42
N ASP A 68 -0.32 -14.65 -21.32
CA ASP A 68 -0.46 -14.33 -22.73
C ASP A 68 -1.40 -13.12 -22.89
N GLN A 69 -1.26 -12.41 -24.01
CA GLN A 69 -2.11 -11.24 -24.29
C GLN A 69 -3.59 -11.61 -24.47
N SER A 70 -3.89 -12.84 -24.80
CA SER A 70 -5.26 -13.38 -24.93
C SER A 70 -5.92 -13.72 -23.60
N GLU A 71 -5.15 -13.80 -22.48
CA GLU A 71 -5.69 -14.13 -21.17
C GLU A 71 -6.42 -12.95 -20.53
N PRO A 72 -7.39 -13.20 -19.62
CA PRO A 72 -8.18 -12.15 -19.01
C PRO A 72 -7.34 -11.09 -18.30
N ARG A 73 -7.68 -9.85 -18.50
CA ARG A 73 -7.03 -8.69 -17.89
C ARG A 73 -8.07 -7.77 -17.27
N VAL A 74 -7.65 -7.04 -16.25
CA VAL A 74 -8.45 -6.03 -15.54
C VAL A 74 -7.89 -4.66 -15.86
N ASN A 75 -8.75 -3.72 -16.25
CA ASN A 75 -8.36 -2.34 -16.44
C ASN A 75 -8.19 -1.65 -15.09
N LEU A 76 -7.01 -1.06 -14.87
CA LEU A 76 -6.69 -0.31 -13.66
C LEU A 76 -6.97 1.19 -13.79
N GLY A 77 -7.32 1.63 -15.00
CA GLY A 77 -7.57 3.03 -15.34
C GLY A 77 -6.69 3.47 -16.51
N GLY A 78 -7.18 4.41 -17.32
CA GLY A 78 -6.46 4.86 -18.52
C GLY A 78 -6.13 3.71 -19.46
N ASN A 79 -4.84 3.53 -19.76
CA ASN A 79 -4.33 2.44 -20.60
C ASN A 79 -3.61 1.35 -19.81
N GLU A 80 -3.73 1.35 -18.46
CA GLU A 80 -3.07 0.38 -17.60
C GLU A 80 -3.93 -0.86 -17.37
N TRP A 81 -3.28 -2.02 -17.41
CA TRP A 81 -3.95 -3.31 -17.31
C TRP A 81 -3.15 -4.25 -16.38
N ALA A 82 -3.84 -4.88 -15.44
CA ALA A 82 -3.31 -5.98 -14.65
C ALA A 82 -3.83 -7.32 -15.15
N ASN A 83 -3.10 -8.37 -14.84
CA ASN A 83 -3.58 -9.73 -15.02
C ASN A 83 -4.72 -10.03 -14.03
N ALA A 84 -5.67 -10.86 -14.45
CA ALA A 84 -6.69 -11.36 -13.52
C ALA A 84 -6.00 -12.16 -12.40
N TRP A 85 -6.41 -11.86 -11.17
CA TRP A 85 -5.88 -12.53 -9.99
C TRP A 85 -6.44 -13.97 -9.91
N PRO A 86 -5.66 -14.99 -9.46
CA PRO A 86 -6.19 -16.31 -9.21
C PRO A 86 -7.34 -16.27 -8.19
N VAL A 87 -8.42 -17.00 -8.42
CA VAL A 87 -9.63 -16.98 -7.56
C VAL A 87 -9.33 -17.34 -6.09
N ASP A 88 -8.33 -18.19 -5.89
CA ASP A 88 -7.88 -18.68 -4.58
C ASP A 88 -6.45 -18.23 -4.26
N ALA A 89 -6.09 -17.03 -4.69
CA ALA A 89 -4.78 -16.42 -4.40
C ALA A 89 -4.49 -16.38 -2.89
N ALA A 90 -3.21 -16.46 -2.53
CA ALA A 90 -2.80 -16.35 -1.14
C ALA A 90 -3.06 -14.95 -0.56
N TRP A 91 -3.08 -13.95 -1.42
CA TRP A 91 -3.37 -12.56 -1.08
C TRP A 91 -3.84 -11.81 -2.33
N ASP A 92 -4.52 -10.70 -2.11
CA ASP A 92 -4.99 -9.79 -3.17
C ASP A 92 -4.61 -8.36 -2.83
N PHE A 93 -4.24 -7.54 -3.82
CA PHE A 93 -4.32 -6.10 -3.68
C PHE A 93 -5.79 -5.69 -3.60
N VAL A 94 -6.11 -4.87 -2.63
CA VAL A 94 -7.47 -4.35 -2.39
C VAL A 94 -7.41 -2.85 -2.14
N ALA A 95 -8.52 -2.17 -2.37
CA ALA A 95 -8.61 -0.75 -2.03
C ALA A 95 -8.39 -0.56 -0.51
N VAL A 96 -7.75 0.55 -0.14
CA VAL A 96 -7.52 0.93 1.26
C VAL A 96 -8.82 0.82 2.06
N GLY A 97 -8.76 0.13 3.19
CA GLY A 97 -9.91 -0.14 4.04
C GLY A 97 -10.56 -1.52 3.82
N ARG A 98 -10.14 -2.28 2.80
CA ARG A 98 -10.67 -3.62 2.55
C ARG A 98 -9.77 -4.75 3.06
N GLY A 99 -8.52 -4.46 3.31
CA GLY A 99 -7.56 -5.35 3.99
C GLY A 99 -7.39 -4.97 5.46
N HIS A 100 -7.19 -3.70 5.73
CA HIS A 100 -6.98 -3.12 7.04
C HIS A 100 -7.95 -1.96 7.26
N ASP A 101 -8.49 -1.82 8.48
CA ASP A 101 -9.48 -0.80 8.82
C ASP A 101 -8.87 0.60 9.03
N ALA A 102 -9.73 1.61 9.19
CA ALA A 102 -9.31 2.98 9.43
C ALA A 102 -8.45 3.13 10.70
N GLN A 103 -8.65 2.29 11.72
CA GLN A 103 -7.84 2.32 12.93
C GLN A 103 -6.38 1.94 12.66
N TYR A 104 -6.14 0.88 11.87
CA TYR A 104 -4.80 0.51 11.44
C TYR A 104 -4.14 1.61 10.61
N TRP A 105 -4.87 2.16 9.65
CA TRP A 105 -4.37 3.27 8.83
C TRP A 105 -4.09 4.53 9.64
N ALA A 106 -4.82 4.78 10.74
CA ALA A 106 -4.51 5.85 11.68
C ALA A 106 -3.14 5.65 12.36
N GLU A 107 -2.82 4.42 12.74
CA GLU A 107 -1.51 4.10 13.32
C GLU A 107 -0.39 4.27 12.29
N PHE A 108 -0.62 3.87 11.04
CA PHE A 108 0.34 4.07 9.94
C PHE A 108 0.59 5.55 9.67
N LEU A 109 -0.48 6.35 9.52
CA LEU A 109 -0.37 7.80 9.32
C LEU A 109 0.31 8.48 10.50
N SER A 110 0.02 8.07 11.74
CA SER A 110 0.70 8.59 12.93
C SER A 110 2.20 8.31 12.90
N ALA A 111 2.60 7.11 12.53
CA ALA A 111 4.03 6.76 12.42
C ALA A 111 4.75 7.59 11.33
N LEU A 112 4.10 7.85 10.20
CA LEU A 112 4.64 8.73 9.16
C LEU A 112 4.73 10.18 9.64
N TYR A 113 3.70 10.68 10.34
CA TYR A 113 3.67 12.02 10.91
C TYR A 113 4.76 12.25 11.97
N GLU A 114 5.09 11.22 12.76
CA GLU A 114 6.21 11.24 13.70
C GLU A 114 7.57 11.43 12.99
N VAL A 115 7.71 10.94 11.75
CA VAL A 115 8.92 11.09 10.92
C VAL A 115 8.96 12.47 10.28
N ASP A 116 7.92 12.83 9.57
CA ASP A 116 7.75 14.13 8.93
C ASP A 116 6.27 14.53 8.89
N PRO A 117 5.85 15.60 9.62
CA PRO A 117 4.47 16.08 9.57
C PRO A 117 3.99 16.51 8.18
N LYS A 118 4.89 16.67 7.22
CA LYS A 118 4.58 17.01 5.82
C LYS A 118 4.74 15.82 4.87
N MET A 119 4.86 14.60 5.39
CA MET A 119 5.00 13.40 4.59
C MET A 119 3.86 13.29 3.58
N MET A 120 4.22 13.20 2.32
CA MET A 120 3.25 12.96 1.25
C MET A 120 2.88 11.48 1.22
N VAL A 121 1.57 11.21 1.14
CA VAL A 121 1.02 9.86 1.01
C VAL A 121 0.11 9.83 -0.20
N ASN A 122 0.49 9.08 -1.23
CA ASN A 122 -0.36 8.85 -2.40
C ASN A 122 -1.25 7.62 -2.20
N ILE A 123 -2.39 7.60 -2.86
CA ILE A 123 -3.24 6.41 -2.95
C ILE A 123 -2.83 5.63 -4.20
N GLU A 124 -2.56 4.33 -4.02
CA GLU A 124 -2.44 3.39 -5.12
C GLU A 124 -3.60 2.40 -5.12
N HIS A 125 -4.16 2.14 -6.30
CA HIS A 125 -5.33 1.29 -6.46
C HIS A 125 -5.08 0.21 -7.50
N GLU A 126 -5.08 -1.05 -7.04
CA GLU A 126 -4.99 -2.25 -7.88
C GLU A 126 -6.06 -3.31 -7.49
N ASP A 127 -7.17 -2.87 -6.88
CA ASP A 127 -8.28 -3.77 -6.56
C ASP A 127 -9.04 -4.16 -7.83
N THR A 128 -8.92 -5.41 -8.24
CA THR A 128 -9.55 -5.90 -9.46
C THR A 128 -11.05 -6.16 -9.33
N SER A 129 -11.61 -6.03 -8.12
CA SER A 129 -13.05 -6.22 -7.84
C SER A 129 -13.84 -4.91 -7.76
N LEU A 130 -13.17 -3.77 -7.86
CA LEU A 130 -13.76 -2.42 -7.87
C LEU A 130 -13.40 -1.67 -9.14
N GLY A 131 -14.26 -0.75 -9.54
CA GLY A 131 -13.93 0.24 -10.57
C GLY A 131 -12.81 1.18 -10.06
N PRO A 132 -11.97 1.72 -10.98
CA PRO A 132 -10.84 2.57 -10.57
C PRO A 132 -11.26 3.78 -9.73
N ILE A 133 -12.33 4.47 -10.10
CA ILE A 133 -12.84 5.64 -9.35
C ILE A 133 -13.44 5.21 -8.00
N GLU A 134 -14.26 4.17 -8.00
CA GLU A 134 -14.87 3.63 -6.79
C GLU A 134 -13.82 3.23 -5.74
N GLY A 135 -12.74 2.57 -6.17
CA GLY A 135 -11.65 2.19 -5.29
C GLY A 135 -10.88 3.38 -4.73
N LEU A 136 -10.63 4.40 -5.54
CA LEU A 136 -9.98 5.64 -5.09
C LEU A 136 -10.86 6.44 -4.12
N GLU A 137 -12.17 6.54 -4.38
CA GLU A 137 -13.12 7.23 -3.48
C GLU A 137 -13.22 6.52 -2.12
N LEU A 138 -13.29 5.18 -2.12
CA LEU A 138 -13.24 4.38 -0.90
C LEU A 138 -11.94 4.63 -0.13
N ALA A 139 -10.80 4.50 -0.78
CA ALA A 139 -9.50 4.72 -0.17
C ALA A 139 -9.37 6.12 0.44
N ALA A 140 -9.79 7.15 -0.30
CA ALA A 140 -9.77 8.53 0.19
C ALA A 140 -10.69 8.72 1.41
N SER A 141 -11.86 8.08 1.43
CA SER A 141 -12.77 8.14 2.58
C SER A 141 -12.15 7.51 3.83
N VAL A 142 -11.57 6.31 3.69
CA VAL A 142 -10.93 5.59 4.80
C VAL A 142 -9.72 6.35 5.33
N LEU A 143 -8.89 6.90 4.45
CA LEU A 143 -7.71 7.68 4.88
C LEU A 143 -8.09 9.00 5.55
N LYS A 144 -9.18 9.65 5.14
CA LYS A 144 -9.71 10.83 5.86
C LYS A 144 -10.19 10.46 7.27
N GLU A 145 -10.91 9.35 7.42
CA GLU A 145 -11.30 8.84 8.73
C GLU A 145 -10.06 8.49 9.58
N ALA A 146 -9.09 7.80 9.01
CA ALA A 146 -7.84 7.45 9.66
C ALA A 146 -7.07 8.68 10.17
N ALA A 147 -6.97 9.73 9.35
CA ALA A 147 -6.33 10.98 9.76
C ALA A 147 -7.08 11.67 10.90
N GLN A 148 -8.43 11.65 10.89
CA GLN A 148 -9.23 12.17 12.00
C GLN A 148 -8.98 11.39 13.29
N LEU A 149 -8.93 10.05 13.21
CA LEU A 149 -8.61 9.18 14.36
C LEU A 149 -7.21 9.45 14.92
N ALA A 150 -6.26 9.75 14.02
CA ALA A 150 -4.88 10.08 14.38
C ALA A 150 -4.72 11.54 14.88
N GLY A 151 -5.75 12.38 14.78
CA GLY A 151 -5.66 13.82 15.11
C GLY A 151 -4.80 14.62 14.14
N ILE A 152 -4.62 14.13 12.91
CA ILE A 152 -3.84 14.78 11.86
C ILE A 152 -4.78 15.66 11.02
N ALA A 153 -4.42 16.94 10.87
CA ALA A 153 -5.13 17.82 9.97
C ALA A 153 -4.79 17.46 8.51
N ILE A 154 -5.81 17.30 7.69
CA ILE A 154 -5.64 17.14 6.24
C ILE A 154 -5.80 18.53 5.64
N ASP A 155 -4.76 19.04 4.99
CA ASP A 155 -4.88 20.27 4.21
C ASP A 155 -5.86 20.01 3.04
N GLU A 156 -6.92 20.79 2.96
CA GLU A 156 -7.78 20.78 1.79
C GLU A 156 -6.98 21.32 0.62
N LEU A 157 -6.82 20.51 -0.43
CA LEU A 157 -6.23 20.99 -1.68
C LEU A 157 -7.08 22.18 -2.16
N PRO A 158 -6.44 23.30 -2.54
CA PRO A 158 -7.17 24.41 -3.14
C PRO A 158 -7.90 23.89 -4.38
N GLY A 159 -9.23 24.06 -4.40
CA GLY A 159 -10.11 23.63 -5.50
C GLY A 159 -9.85 24.33 -6.82
#